data_170b40d44e52b94684ce36d38d0e15c8
#
_entry.id   170b40d44e52b94684ce36d38d0e15c8
#
_cell.length_a   1.000
_cell.length_b   1.000
_cell.length_c   1.000
_cell.angle_alpha   90.00
_cell.angle_beta   90.00
_cell.angle_gamma   90.00
#
_symmetry.space_group_name_H-M   'P 1'
#
loop_
_entity.id
_entity.type
_entity.pdbx_description
1 polymer ?
#
loop_
_entity_poly.entity_id
_entity_poly.type
_entity_poly.pdbx_seq_one_letter_code
_entity_poly.pdbx_strand_id
1 'polypeptide(L)'
;TPAMVGMGVSGLWIPAGISETAANAARQVLAAAGKVVEVKTEADIDLVGAIPGSGPAYVFRFMEALEKAGIKRGLPPESAHALALGTVLGAAVLADKSGEAFSKLRENVTSKGGTTAKALEVMNNRDIDGMMDEAVNAALKRTAEMKALFR
;
A
#
# COMPACT_ATOMS: atom_id res chain seq x y z
N THR A 1 1.20 1.19 11.52
CA THR A 1 2.46 1.95 11.74
C THR A 1 2.41 3.37 11.14
N PRO A 2 1.95 3.63 9.91
CA PRO A 2 1.88 5.00 9.36
C PRO A 2 0.97 5.97 10.14
N ALA A 3 0.07 5.48 10.97
CA ALA A 3 -0.74 6.30 11.87
C ALA A 3 0.12 7.12 12.85
N MET A 4 1.32 6.66 13.19
CA MET A 4 2.25 7.40 14.06
C MET A 4 2.72 8.73 13.47
N VAL A 5 2.59 8.89 12.15
CA VAL A 5 2.92 10.11 11.41
C VAL A 5 1.67 10.74 10.76
N GLY A 6 0.46 10.39 11.23
CA GLY A 6 -0.80 10.92 10.72
C GLY A 6 -1.20 10.42 9.32
N MET A 7 -0.52 9.40 8.80
CA MET A 7 -0.73 8.85 7.45
C MET A 7 -1.29 7.43 7.49
N GLY A 8 -2.02 7.10 8.57
CA GLY A 8 -2.71 5.82 8.69
C GLY A 8 -3.84 5.67 7.68
N VAL A 9 -4.22 4.42 7.42
CA VAL A 9 -5.45 4.09 6.69
C VAL A 9 -6.24 3.12 7.55
N SER A 10 -7.44 3.52 7.94
CA SER A 10 -8.36 2.72 8.76
C SER A 10 -9.55 2.26 7.92
N GLY A 11 -9.88 0.99 7.98
CA GLY A 11 -11.16 0.49 7.49
C GLY A 11 -12.24 0.65 8.54
N LEU A 12 -13.42 1.04 8.12
CA LEU A 12 -14.59 1.16 8.98
C LEU A 12 -15.76 0.39 8.35
N TRP A 13 -16.26 -0.59 9.07
CA TRP A 13 -17.54 -1.22 8.76
C TRP A 13 -18.60 -0.78 9.75
N ILE A 14 -19.73 -0.33 9.23
CA ILE A 14 -20.88 0.14 10.03
C ILE A 14 -22.03 -0.83 9.80
N PRO A 15 -22.35 -1.71 10.77
CA PRO A 15 -23.48 -2.62 10.65
C PRO A 15 -24.81 -1.88 10.64
N ALA A 16 -25.85 -2.52 10.07
CA ALA A 16 -27.20 -2.01 10.08
C ALA A 16 -27.71 -1.78 11.51
N GLY A 17 -28.43 -0.68 11.73
CA GLY A 17 -28.97 -0.34 13.04
C GLY A 17 -28.08 0.54 13.92
N ILE A 18 -26.86 0.82 13.50
CA ILE A 18 -26.01 1.81 14.18
C ILE A 18 -26.53 3.23 13.87
N SER A 19 -26.67 4.06 14.90
CA SER A 19 -27.09 5.45 14.73
C SER A 19 -26.02 6.27 13.98
N GLU A 20 -26.47 7.24 13.18
CA GLU A 20 -25.55 8.13 12.45
C GLU A 20 -24.61 8.90 13.40
N THR A 21 -25.09 9.24 14.59
CA THR A 21 -24.26 9.88 15.63
C THR A 21 -23.09 8.98 16.04
N ALA A 22 -23.33 7.68 16.26
CA ALA A 22 -22.28 6.74 16.62
C ALA A 22 -21.32 6.49 15.44
N ALA A 23 -21.84 6.37 14.22
CA ALA A 23 -21.05 6.22 13.02
C ALA A 23 -20.12 7.42 12.81
N ASN A 24 -20.64 8.65 12.97
CA ASN A 24 -19.85 9.88 12.85
C ASN A 24 -18.77 10.00 13.94
N ALA A 25 -19.07 9.60 15.17
CA ALA A 25 -18.06 9.55 16.23
C ALA A 25 -16.92 8.59 15.88
N ALA A 26 -17.24 7.38 15.35
CA ALA A 26 -16.22 6.44 14.90
C ALA A 26 -15.35 6.99 13.76
N ARG A 27 -15.97 7.64 12.76
CA ARG A 27 -15.24 8.31 11.66
C ARG A 27 -14.26 9.35 12.18
N GLN A 28 -14.71 10.21 13.10
CA GLN A 28 -13.87 11.27 13.68
C GLN A 28 -12.68 10.70 14.47
N VAL A 29 -12.90 9.69 15.28
CA VAL A 29 -11.82 9.05 16.05
C VAL A 29 -10.78 8.43 15.11
N LEU A 30 -11.21 7.70 14.09
CA LEU A 30 -10.30 7.06 13.15
C LEU A 30 -9.57 8.08 12.25
N ALA A 31 -10.26 9.16 11.87
CA ALA A 31 -9.69 10.23 11.05
C ALA A 31 -8.52 10.97 11.73
N ALA A 32 -8.45 10.95 13.06
CA ALA A 32 -7.31 11.51 13.78
C ALA A 32 -5.97 10.79 13.49
N ALA A 33 -6.03 9.52 13.03
CA ALA A 33 -4.86 8.73 12.69
C ALA A 33 -4.53 8.72 11.18
N GLY A 34 -5.41 9.29 10.34
CA GLY A 34 -5.24 9.33 8.89
C GLY A 34 -6.55 9.13 8.12
N LYS A 35 -6.47 8.50 6.96
CA LYS A 35 -7.61 8.28 6.05
C LYS A 35 -8.54 7.18 6.58
N VAL A 36 -9.85 7.40 6.49
CA VAL A 36 -10.87 6.39 6.80
C VAL A 36 -11.50 5.92 5.49
N VAL A 37 -11.57 4.61 5.31
CA VAL A 37 -12.20 3.95 4.17
C VAL A 37 -13.35 3.10 4.70
N GLU A 38 -14.59 3.44 4.35
CA GLU A 38 -15.73 2.61 4.70
C GLU A 38 -15.79 1.38 3.81
N VAL A 39 -15.98 0.22 4.42
CA VAL A 39 -16.11 -1.06 3.75
C VAL A 39 -17.55 -1.60 3.88
N LYS A 40 -17.93 -2.48 2.96
CA LYS A 40 -19.33 -2.90 2.83
C LYS A 40 -19.72 -4.00 3.82
N THR A 41 -18.78 -4.85 4.16
CA THR A 41 -19.03 -6.02 5.02
C THR A 41 -17.96 -6.12 6.11
N GLU A 42 -18.30 -6.83 7.20
CA GLU A 42 -17.33 -7.16 8.26
C GLU A 42 -16.15 -7.97 7.70
N ALA A 43 -16.39 -8.85 6.73
CA ALA A 43 -15.35 -9.64 6.11
C ALA A 43 -14.29 -8.79 5.36
N ASP A 44 -14.69 -7.62 4.85
CA ASP A 44 -13.76 -6.70 4.18
C ASP A 44 -12.71 -6.12 5.14
N ILE A 45 -12.94 -6.16 6.46
CA ILE A 45 -11.96 -5.74 7.48
C ILE A 45 -10.69 -6.61 7.41
N ASP A 46 -10.79 -7.86 7.01
CA ASP A 46 -9.62 -8.73 6.81
C ASP A 46 -8.75 -8.22 5.66
N LEU A 47 -9.38 -7.73 4.57
CA LEU A 47 -8.68 -7.09 3.45
C LEU A 47 -8.00 -5.78 3.88
N VAL A 48 -8.64 -5.01 4.76
CA VAL A 48 -8.00 -3.82 5.37
C VAL A 48 -6.75 -4.25 6.17
N GLY A 49 -6.81 -5.36 6.89
CA GLY A 49 -5.64 -5.92 7.56
C GLY A 49 -4.52 -6.31 6.60
N ALA A 50 -4.86 -6.95 5.50
CA ALA A 50 -3.89 -7.43 4.51
C ALA A 50 -3.31 -6.31 3.62
N ILE A 51 -4.11 -5.28 3.26
CA ILE A 51 -3.68 -4.20 2.37
C ILE A 51 -3.04 -3.04 3.17
N PRO A 52 -3.75 -2.16 3.87
CA PRO A 52 -3.08 -1.07 4.60
C PRO A 52 -2.44 -1.51 5.91
N GLY A 53 -2.87 -2.60 6.53
CA GLY A 53 -2.29 -3.10 7.77
C GLY A 53 -0.90 -3.71 7.57
N SER A 54 -0.76 -4.61 6.61
CA SER A 54 0.50 -5.27 6.26
C SER A 54 1.29 -4.54 5.16
N GLY A 55 0.61 -3.79 4.30
CA GLY A 55 1.15 -3.11 3.13
C GLY A 55 2.37 -2.22 3.37
N PRO A 56 2.49 -1.50 4.50
CA PRO A 56 3.73 -0.75 4.78
C PRO A 56 4.98 -1.62 4.70
N ALA A 57 4.92 -2.88 5.15
CA ALA A 57 6.03 -3.81 5.04
C ALA A 57 6.34 -4.18 3.58
N TYR A 58 5.33 -4.29 2.72
CA TYR A 58 5.53 -4.54 1.28
C TYR A 58 6.23 -3.37 0.60
N VAL A 59 5.82 -2.14 0.96
CA VAL A 59 6.45 -0.92 0.46
C VAL A 59 7.89 -0.79 0.95
N PHE A 60 8.17 -1.05 2.23
CA PHE A 60 9.54 -1.06 2.75
C PHE A 60 10.41 -2.12 2.06
N ARG A 61 9.85 -3.31 1.79
CA ARG A 61 10.57 -4.36 1.04
C ARG A 61 10.88 -3.94 -0.39
N PHE A 62 9.98 -3.21 -1.04
CA PHE A 62 10.21 -2.62 -2.36
C PHE A 62 11.32 -1.56 -2.31
N MET A 63 11.25 -0.62 -1.36
CA MET A 63 12.29 0.40 -1.15
C MET A 63 13.66 -0.23 -0.93
N GLU A 64 13.76 -1.24 -0.08
CA GLU A 64 14.98 -1.99 0.19
C GLU A 64 15.53 -2.64 -1.09
N ALA A 65 14.67 -3.21 -1.92
CA ALA A 65 15.10 -3.82 -3.17
C ALA A 65 15.66 -2.77 -4.16
N LEU A 66 15.01 -1.61 -4.22
CA LEU A 66 15.44 -0.50 -5.08
C LEU A 66 16.78 0.08 -4.61
N GLU A 67 16.95 0.30 -3.31
CA GLU A 67 18.20 0.73 -2.67
C GLU A 67 19.33 -0.25 -2.96
N LYS A 68 19.13 -1.54 -2.72
CA LYS A 68 20.13 -2.59 -3.02
C LYS A 68 20.50 -2.64 -4.49
N ALA A 69 19.53 -2.42 -5.38
CA ALA A 69 19.79 -2.35 -6.82
C ALA A 69 20.68 -1.17 -7.20
N GLY A 70 20.51 -0.01 -6.55
CA GLY A 70 21.37 1.17 -6.71
C GLY A 70 22.79 0.91 -6.22
N ILE A 71 22.93 0.39 -5.00
CA ILE A 71 24.25 0.06 -4.39
C ILE A 71 25.01 -0.94 -5.26
N LYS A 72 24.34 -1.99 -5.74
CA LYS A 72 24.94 -2.98 -6.64
C LYS A 72 25.51 -2.37 -7.94
N ARG A 73 25.00 -1.20 -8.33
CA ARG A 73 25.43 -0.45 -9.53
C ARG A 73 26.39 0.70 -9.25
N GLY A 74 26.89 0.77 -8.02
CA GLY A 74 27.96 1.71 -7.64
C GLY A 74 27.48 2.99 -6.95
N LEU A 75 26.20 3.12 -6.62
CA LEU A 75 25.76 4.25 -5.81
C LEU A 75 26.27 4.08 -4.36
N PRO A 76 26.71 5.18 -3.70
CA PRO A 76 26.94 5.18 -2.28
C PRO A 76 25.65 4.81 -1.53
N PRO A 77 25.72 4.05 -0.40
CA PRO A 77 24.53 3.62 0.34
C PRO A 77 23.58 4.75 0.71
N GLU A 78 24.09 5.88 1.19
CA GLU A 78 23.28 7.05 1.56
C GLU A 78 22.53 7.63 0.36
N SER A 79 23.19 7.72 -0.80
CA SER A 79 22.56 8.19 -2.02
C SER A 79 21.49 7.21 -2.53
N ALA A 80 21.77 5.92 -2.49
CA ALA A 80 20.82 4.88 -2.90
C ALA A 80 19.56 4.90 -2.00
N HIS A 81 19.75 5.04 -0.69
CA HIS A 81 18.67 5.20 0.28
C HIS A 81 17.80 6.44 -0.03
N ALA A 82 18.41 7.61 -0.16
CA ALA A 82 17.69 8.86 -0.43
C ALA A 82 16.91 8.80 -1.75
N LEU A 83 17.49 8.20 -2.79
CA LEU A 83 16.84 8.05 -4.10
C LEU A 83 15.66 7.06 -4.02
N ALA A 84 15.80 5.93 -3.35
CA ALA A 84 14.72 4.96 -3.19
C ALA A 84 13.54 5.53 -2.40
N LEU A 85 13.82 6.19 -1.26
CA LEU A 85 12.80 6.86 -0.44
C LEU A 85 12.09 7.97 -1.23
N GLY A 86 12.86 8.87 -1.86
CA GLY A 86 12.31 10.00 -2.61
C GLY A 86 11.45 9.55 -3.79
N THR A 87 11.82 8.45 -4.45
CA THR A 87 11.03 7.88 -5.55
C THR A 87 9.65 7.43 -5.08
N VAL A 88 9.59 6.65 -3.99
CA VAL A 88 8.30 6.13 -3.48
C VAL A 88 7.45 7.25 -2.90
N LEU A 89 8.04 8.14 -2.12
CA LEU A 89 7.33 9.29 -1.55
C LEU A 89 6.76 10.19 -2.65
N GLY A 90 7.57 10.53 -3.65
CA GLY A 90 7.14 11.38 -4.77
C GLY A 90 6.01 10.74 -5.57
N ALA A 91 6.11 9.45 -5.87
CA ALA A 91 5.04 8.72 -6.58
C ALA A 91 3.74 8.66 -5.78
N ALA A 92 3.82 8.39 -4.47
CA ALA A 92 2.65 8.34 -3.60
C ALA A 92 1.95 9.70 -3.48
N VAL A 93 2.72 10.77 -3.26
CA VAL A 93 2.18 12.14 -3.18
C VAL A 93 1.57 12.59 -4.51
N LEU A 94 2.20 12.24 -5.64
CA LEU A 94 1.64 12.54 -6.96
C LEU A 94 0.30 11.82 -7.17
N ALA A 95 0.22 10.54 -6.81
CA ALA A 95 -1.01 9.76 -6.93
C ALA A 95 -2.14 10.33 -6.06
N ASP A 96 -1.84 10.68 -4.80
CA ASP A 96 -2.82 11.26 -3.88
C ASP A 96 -3.34 12.62 -4.37
N LYS A 97 -2.46 13.49 -4.86
CA LYS A 97 -2.83 14.83 -5.32
C LYS A 97 -3.54 14.85 -6.67
N SER A 98 -3.18 13.96 -7.58
CA SER A 98 -3.78 13.93 -8.92
C SER A 98 -5.16 13.28 -8.94
N GLY A 99 -5.39 12.29 -8.07
CA GLY A 99 -6.60 11.46 -8.10
C GLY A 99 -6.73 10.57 -9.34
N GLU A 100 -5.69 10.53 -10.19
CA GLU A 100 -5.68 9.69 -11.38
C GLU A 100 -5.49 8.20 -11.03
N ALA A 101 -5.97 7.32 -11.90
CA ALA A 101 -5.72 5.89 -11.79
C ALA A 101 -4.21 5.58 -11.86
N PHE A 102 -3.74 4.64 -11.05
CA PHE A 102 -2.32 4.24 -11.02
C PHE A 102 -1.79 3.79 -12.38
N SER A 103 -2.63 3.12 -13.19
CA SER A 103 -2.29 2.74 -14.57
C SER A 103 -1.98 3.97 -15.42
N LYS A 104 -2.80 5.02 -15.31
CA LYS A 104 -2.61 6.26 -16.05
C LYS A 104 -1.34 7.00 -15.64
N LEU A 105 -1.09 7.10 -14.34
CA LEU A 105 0.15 7.68 -13.82
C LEU A 105 1.38 6.93 -14.31
N ARG A 106 1.34 5.58 -14.31
CA ARG A 106 2.41 4.74 -14.85
C ARG A 106 2.63 5.00 -16.35
N GLU A 107 1.56 5.10 -17.14
CA GLU A 107 1.66 5.42 -18.58
C GLU A 107 2.29 6.79 -18.81
N ASN A 108 1.90 7.81 -18.04
CA ASN A 108 2.38 9.17 -18.19
C ASN A 108 3.92 9.29 -18.00
N VAL A 109 4.52 8.39 -17.22
CA VAL A 109 5.97 8.33 -16.98
C VAL A 109 6.70 7.27 -17.82
N THR A 110 5.99 6.66 -18.80
CA THR A 110 6.52 5.55 -19.62
C THR A 110 6.52 5.93 -21.10
N SER A 111 7.60 6.50 -21.57
CA SER A 111 7.77 6.76 -23.01
C SER A 111 8.01 5.46 -23.79
N LYS A 112 7.49 5.41 -25.02
CA LYS A 112 7.67 4.26 -25.93
C LYS A 112 9.17 4.01 -26.18
N GLY A 113 9.63 2.80 -25.86
CA GLY A 113 11.03 2.39 -26.01
C GLY A 113 12.00 3.01 -25.01
N GLY A 114 11.49 3.79 -24.03
CA GLY A 114 12.31 4.40 -22.97
C GLY A 114 12.78 3.42 -21.90
N THR A 115 13.64 3.92 -21.02
CA THR A 115 14.22 3.13 -19.91
C THR A 115 13.13 2.58 -18.96
N THR A 116 12.11 3.39 -18.66
CA THR A 116 10.97 2.98 -17.85
C THR A 116 10.21 1.81 -18.48
N ALA A 117 9.97 1.85 -19.79
CA ALA A 117 9.30 0.76 -20.51
C ALA A 117 10.08 -0.56 -20.36
N LYS A 118 11.42 -0.52 -20.49
CA LYS A 118 12.27 -1.71 -20.33
C LYS A 118 12.30 -2.24 -18.89
N ALA A 119 12.25 -1.37 -17.90
CA ALA A 119 12.15 -1.78 -16.50
C ALA A 119 10.80 -2.45 -16.20
N LEU A 120 9.71 -1.86 -16.68
CA LEU A 120 8.36 -2.43 -16.53
C LEU A 120 8.20 -3.78 -17.24
N GLU A 121 8.83 -3.96 -18.40
CA GLU A 121 8.87 -5.26 -19.09
C GLU A 121 9.45 -6.36 -18.19
N VAL A 122 10.52 -6.07 -17.47
CA VAL A 122 11.10 -7.03 -16.50
C VAL A 122 10.13 -7.32 -15.36
N MET A 123 9.45 -6.29 -14.79
CA MET A 123 8.49 -6.47 -13.72
C MET A 123 7.29 -7.32 -14.16
N ASN A 124 6.76 -7.03 -15.36
CA ASN A 124 5.64 -7.78 -15.93
C ASN A 124 6.02 -9.25 -16.23
N ASN A 125 7.22 -9.49 -16.78
CA ASN A 125 7.72 -10.83 -17.04
C ASN A 125 7.99 -11.66 -15.77
N ARG A 126 8.09 -10.99 -14.61
CA ARG A 126 8.20 -11.61 -13.28
C ARG A 126 6.86 -11.68 -12.56
N ASP A 127 5.78 -11.36 -13.26
CA ASP A 127 4.42 -11.43 -12.74
C ASP A 127 4.25 -10.71 -11.39
N ILE A 128 4.52 -9.41 -11.40
CA ILE A 128 4.39 -8.58 -10.18
C ILE A 128 2.96 -8.62 -9.62
N ASP A 129 1.95 -8.74 -10.50
CA ASP A 129 0.56 -8.77 -10.10
C ASP A 129 0.25 -10.09 -9.37
N GLY A 130 0.69 -11.24 -9.90
CA GLY A 130 0.55 -12.54 -9.25
C GLY A 130 1.31 -12.61 -7.93
N MET A 131 2.52 -12.08 -7.88
CA MET A 131 3.28 -12.02 -6.62
C MET A 131 2.55 -11.20 -5.53
N MET A 132 1.93 -10.08 -5.90
CA MET A 132 1.16 -9.27 -4.94
C MET A 132 -0.11 -9.97 -4.50
N ASP A 133 -0.82 -10.64 -5.41
CA ASP A 133 -2.00 -11.44 -5.07
C ASP A 133 -1.64 -12.56 -4.08
N GLU A 134 -0.57 -13.30 -4.34
CA GLU A 134 -0.07 -14.35 -3.44
C GLU A 134 0.29 -13.79 -2.05
N ALA A 135 0.94 -12.63 -1.98
CA ALA A 135 1.31 -12.00 -0.72
C ALA A 135 0.08 -11.59 0.11
N VAL A 136 -0.93 -10.98 -0.54
CA VAL A 136 -2.20 -10.61 0.11
C VAL A 136 -2.94 -11.85 0.57
N ASN A 137 -3.03 -12.89 -0.26
CA ASN A 137 -3.69 -14.15 0.09
C ASN A 137 -3.00 -14.85 1.28
N ALA A 138 -1.68 -14.84 1.35
CA ALA A 138 -0.94 -15.38 2.48
C ALA A 138 -1.26 -14.63 3.79
N ALA A 139 -1.36 -13.29 3.73
CA ALA A 139 -1.75 -12.48 4.88
C ALA A 139 -3.18 -12.78 5.34
N LEU A 140 -4.13 -12.90 4.40
CA LEU A 140 -5.53 -13.26 4.70
C LEU A 140 -5.64 -14.65 5.32
N LYS A 141 -4.93 -15.63 4.77
CA LYS A 141 -4.88 -16.98 5.33
C LYS A 141 -4.37 -16.97 6.77
N ARG A 142 -3.30 -16.21 7.03
CA ARG A 142 -2.76 -16.09 8.38
C ARG A 142 -3.74 -15.40 9.34
N THR A 143 -4.47 -14.39 8.88
CA THR A 143 -5.53 -13.74 9.66
C THR A 143 -6.62 -14.75 10.05
N ALA A 144 -7.07 -15.58 9.13
CA ALA A 144 -8.07 -16.61 9.41
C ALA A 144 -7.56 -17.65 10.44
N GLU A 145 -6.30 -18.10 10.30
CA GLU A 145 -5.66 -19.00 11.27
C GLU A 145 -5.60 -18.37 12.67
N MET A 146 -5.22 -17.09 12.76
CA MET A 146 -5.16 -16.37 14.04
C MET A 146 -6.53 -16.25 14.68
N LYS A 147 -7.57 -15.90 13.92
CA LYS A 147 -8.95 -15.84 14.42
C LYS A 147 -9.43 -17.19 14.99
N ALA A 148 -9.01 -18.29 14.38
CA ALA A 148 -9.35 -19.63 14.86
C ALA A 148 -8.72 -19.98 16.21
N LEU A 149 -7.58 -19.36 16.57
CA LEU A 149 -6.92 -19.57 17.86
C LEU A 149 -7.61 -18.85 19.04
N PHE A 150 -8.45 -17.87 18.76
CA PHE A 150 -9.13 -17.06 19.77
C PHE A 150 -10.64 -17.36 19.88
N ARG A 151 -11.12 -18.39 19.20
CA ARG A 151 -12.46 -18.95 19.31
C ARG A 151 -12.44 -20.21 20.17
#